data_f70fd989a69b4672fc74394a52b92b23
#
_entry.id   f70fd989a69b4672fc74394a52b92b23
#
_cell.length_a   1.000
_cell.length_b   1.000
_cell.length_c   1.000
_cell.angle_alpha   90.00
_cell.angle_beta   90.00
_cell.angle_gamma   90.00
#
_symmetry.space_group_name_H-M   'P 1'
#
loop_
_entity.id
_entity.type
_entity.pdbx_description
1 polymer ?
#
loop_
_entity_poly.entity_id
_entity_poly.type
_entity_poly.pdbx_seq_one_letter_code
_entity_poly.pdbx_strand_id
1 'polypeptide(L)'
;TPLDENRLKKIIELGYSEFNIANDLAPGYDKAIINAFLFDQESLKLLKQTEQLEDENELSAIRIYKVMRPGEPVTAPAALDFVNKLFFDPERYDLTQVGRMKMNHKLDISVPEYATTLTPEDLIKTVQYLIKVKNGHGHIDDRDHLGNKRIRAIGELLANELHGGLVKMQKAIRDKLATLSSLEEVMPHDLI
;
A
#
# COMPACT_ATOMS: atom_id res chain seq x y z
N THR A 1 0.53 5.27 -30.66
CA THR A 1 1.32 5.42 -31.91
C THR A 1 1.40 4.05 -32.56
N PRO A 2 1.08 3.88 -33.84
CA PRO A 2 1.18 2.58 -34.50
C PRO A 2 2.62 2.04 -34.40
N LEU A 3 2.74 0.75 -34.16
CA LEU A 3 4.03 0.05 -34.17
C LEU A 3 4.55 0.05 -35.61
N ASP A 4 5.59 0.81 -35.85
CA ASP A 4 6.31 0.86 -37.12
C ASP A 4 7.42 -0.21 -37.14
N GLU A 5 7.75 -0.79 -38.30
CA GLU A 5 8.79 -1.84 -38.42
C GLU A 5 10.14 -1.41 -37.82
N ASN A 6 10.49 -0.13 -37.92
CA ASN A 6 11.73 0.39 -37.35
C ASN A 6 11.73 0.39 -35.80
N ARG A 7 10.56 0.55 -35.19
CA ARG A 7 10.39 0.47 -33.73
C ARG A 7 10.38 -0.97 -33.25
N LEU A 8 9.80 -1.89 -34.01
CA LEU A 8 9.88 -3.32 -33.73
C LEU A 8 11.33 -3.83 -33.74
N LYS A 9 12.13 -3.43 -34.74
CA LYS A 9 13.56 -3.76 -34.78
C LYS A 9 14.31 -3.23 -33.57
N LYS A 10 14.03 -2.01 -33.15
CA LYS A 10 14.64 -1.39 -31.98
C LYS A 10 14.27 -2.06 -30.65
N ILE A 11 13.03 -2.57 -30.53
CA ILE A 11 12.58 -3.33 -29.37
C ILE A 11 13.27 -4.68 -29.28
N ILE A 12 13.44 -5.35 -30.42
CA ILE A 12 14.17 -6.64 -30.54
C ILE A 12 15.66 -6.44 -30.23
N GLU A 13 16.27 -5.36 -30.70
CA GLU A 13 17.66 -4.99 -30.42
C GLU A 13 17.90 -4.70 -28.91
N LEU A 14 16.86 -4.23 -28.21
CA LEU A 14 16.89 -4.00 -26.76
C LEU A 14 16.69 -5.28 -25.93
N GLY A 15 16.53 -6.44 -26.57
CA GLY A 15 16.46 -7.74 -25.91
C GLY A 15 15.07 -8.09 -25.32
N TYR A 16 14.02 -7.35 -25.67
CA TYR A 16 12.67 -7.71 -25.26
C TYR A 16 12.12 -8.81 -26.16
N SER A 17 11.90 -10.00 -25.62
CA SER A 17 11.33 -11.15 -26.33
C SER A 17 9.81 -11.21 -26.29
N GLU A 18 9.20 -10.56 -25.30
CA GLU A 18 7.74 -10.52 -25.14
C GLU A 18 7.28 -9.11 -24.73
N PHE A 19 6.20 -8.64 -25.30
CA PHE A 19 5.51 -7.42 -24.89
C PHE A 19 4.01 -7.59 -25.09
N ASN A 20 3.23 -7.11 -24.11
CA ASN A 20 1.79 -7.11 -24.18
C ASN A 20 1.30 -5.86 -24.93
N ILE A 21 0.59 -6.06 -26.03
CA ILE A 21 -0.09 -4.97 -26.74
C ILE A 21 -1.42 -4.71 -26.03
N ALA A 22 -1.55 -3.55 -25.41
CA ALA A 22 -2.83 -3.13 -24.82
C ALA A 22 -3.72 -2.59 -25.94
N ASN A 23 -4.61 -3.44 -26.45
CA ASN A 23 -5.47 -3.08 -27.59
C ASN A 23 -6.67 -2.20 -27.22
N ASP A 24 -7.08 -2.10 -25.94
CA ASP A 24 -8.35 -1.48 -25.52
C ASP A 24 -8.22 -0.39 -24.45
N LEU A 25 -7.02 0.15 -24.23
CA LEU A 25 -6.84 1.21 -23.25
C LEU A 25 -7.09 2.59 -23.89
N ALA A 26 -7.80 3.46 -23.20
CA ALA A 26 -8.09 4.81 -23.66
C ALA A 26 -6.79 5.60 -23.96
N PRO A 27 -6.78 6.49 -24.99
CA PRO A 27 -5.61 7.28 -25.34
C PRO A 27 -5.08 8.07 -24.13
N GLY A 28 -3.80 7.86 -23.79
CA GLY A 28 -3.17 8.47 -22.60
C GLY A 28 -3.07 7.56 -21.38
N TYR A 29 -3.93 6.54 -21.30
CA TYR A 29 -3.90 5.53 -20.23
C TYR A 29 -2.59 4.72 -20.26
N ASP A 30 -2.27 4.20 -21.46
CA ASP A 30 -1.06 3.40 -21.70
C ASP A 30 0.22 4.18 -21.45
N LYS A 31 0.24 5.46 -21.84
CA LYS A 31 1.42 6.32 -21.62
C LYS A 31 1.75 6.51 -20.15
N ALA A 32 0.76 6.71 -19.29
CA ALA A 32 1.00 6.92 -17.87
C ALA A 32 1.58 5.66 -17.20
N ILE A 33 1.04 4.48 -17.53
CA ILE A 33 1.53 3.20 -17.01
C ILE A 33 2.92 2.88 -17.53
N ILE A 34 3.15 3.01 -18.85
CA ILE A 34 4.45 2.74 -19.46
C ILE A 34 5.52 3.68 -18.90
N ASN A 35 5.23 4.97 -18.78
CA ASN A 35 6.18 5.92 -18.22
C ASN A 35 6.49 5.64 -16.75
N ALA A 36 5.48 5.26 -15.95
CA ALA A 36 5.69 4.87 -14.56
C ALA A 36 6.58 3.62 -14.46
N PHE A 37 6.34 2.63 -15.31
CA PHE A 37 7.12 1.40 -15.34
C PHE A 37 8.58 1.65 -15.77
N LEU A 38 8.80 2.45 -16.82
CA LEU A 38 10.16 2.81 -17.28
C LEU A 38 10.91 3.60 -16.21
N PHE A 39 10.25 4.54 -15.56
CA PHE A 39 10.84 5.32 -14.46
C PHE A 39 11.20 4.40 -13.27
N ASP A 40 10.35 3.43 -12.97
CA ASP A 40 10.62 2.47 -11.90
C ASP A 40 11.82 1.59 -12.22
N GLN A 41 11.93 1.08 -13.44
CA GLN A 41 13.08 0.29 -13.87
C GLN A 41 14.41 1.06 -13.78
N GLU A 42 14.45 2.33 -14.19
CA GLU A 42 15.64 3.16 -14.05
C GLU A 42 16.02 3.36 -12.57
N SER A 43 15.03 3.62 -11.74
CA SER A 43 15.23 3.78 -10.30
C SER A 43 15.72 2.51 -9.61
N LEU A 44 15.18 1.34 -9.99
CA LEU A 44 15.62 0.05 -9.49
C LEU A 44 17.07 -0.27 -9.91
N LYS A 45 17.48 0.06 -11.13
CA LYS A 45 18.87 -0.09 -11.57
C LYS A 45 19.83 0.71 -10.71
N LEU A 46 19.49 1.96 -10.39
CA LEU A 46 20.30 2.79 -9.51
C LEU A 46 20.38 2.24 -8.08
N LEU A 47 19.26 1.74 -7.56
CA LEU A 47 19.22 1.12 -6.23
C LEU A 47 20.00 -0.19 -6.17
N LYS A 48 19.96 -1.02 -7.20
CA LYS A 48 20.78 -2.25 -7.30
C LYS A 48 22.28 -1.95 -7.17
N GLN A 49 22.72 -0.86 -7.78
CA GLN A 49 24.14 -0.44 -7.69
C GLN A 49 24.51 0.09 -6.29
N THR A 50 23.56 0.75 -5.61
CA THR A 50 23.81 1.39 -4.31
C THR A 50 23.69 0.41 -3.15
N GLU A 51 22.68 -0.47 -3.17
CA GLU A 51 22.34 -1.34 -2.02
C GLU A 51 22.95 -2.76 -2.17
N GLN A 52 23.55 -3.08 -3.30
CA GLN A 52 24.14 -4.42 -3.61
C GLN A 52 23.15 -5.59 -3.43
N LEU A 53 21.85 -5.33 -3.66
CA LEU A 53 20.77 -6.30 -3.60
C LEU A 53 20.31 -6.64 -5.02
N GLU A 54 19.94 -7.89 -5.25
CA GLU A 54 19.44 -8.36 -6.55
C GLU A 54 17.92 -8.50 -6.59
N ASP A 55 17.28 -8.76 -5.44
CA ASP A 55 15.83 -8.95 -5.38
C ASP A 55 15.10 -7.61 -5.58
N GLU A 56 14.27 -7.56 -6.62
CA GLU A 56 13.48 -6.37 -6.99
C GLU A 56 12.39 -6.05 -5.98
N ASN A 57 11.87 -7.05 -5.26
CA ASN A 57 10.87 -6.82 -4.22
C ASN A 57 11.50 -6.13 -3.01
N GLU A 58 12.67 -6.57 -2.60
CA GLU A 58 13.42 -5.95 -1.50
C GLU A 58 13.82 -4.51 -1.83
N LEU A 59 14.32 -4.28 -3.04
CA LEU A 59 14.68 -2.94 -3.52
C LEU A 59 13.47 -2.00 -3.58
N SER A 60 12.34 -2.50 -4.07
CA SER A 60 11.09 -1.74 -4.13
C SER A 60 10.58 -1.40 -2.73
N ALA A 61 10.66 -2.34 -1.79
CA ALA A 61 10.28 -2.12 -0.39
C ALA A 61 11.19 -1.08 0.28
N ILE A 62 12.49 -1.15 0.07
CA ILE A 62 13.46 -0.15 0.59
C ILE A 62 13.14 1.24 0.01
N ARG A 63 12.82 1.32 -1.27
CA ARG A 63 12.45 2.59 -1.89
C ARG A 63 11.18 3.18 -1.27
N ILE A 64 10.14 2.37 -1.10
CA ILE A 64 8.90 2.80 -0.42
C ILE A 64 9.21 3.29 1.00
N TYR A 65 10.03 2.52 1.74
CA TYR A 65 10.43 2.89 3.10
C TYR A 65 11.15 4.24 3.14
N LYS A 66 12.14 4.46 2.26
CA LYS A 66 12.89 5.72 2.19
C LYS A 66 12.02 6.93 1.83
N VAL A 67 10.98 6.73 1.01
CA VAL A 67 10.00 7.79 0.70
C VAL A 67 9.12 8.11 1.91
N MET A 68 8.69 7.09 2.65
CA MET A 68 7.81 7.24 3.81
C MET A 68 8.54 7.70 5.07
N ARG A 69 9.81 7.33 5.21
CA ARG A 69 10.67 7.67 6.36
C ARG A 69 12.05 8.15 5.91
N PRO A 70 12.13 9.38 5.39
CA PRO A 70 13.39 9.91 4.90
C PRO A 70 14.41 10.05 6.05
N GLY A 71 15.64 9.59 5.78
CA GLY A 71 16.77 9.71 6.72
C GLY A 71 16.92 8.56 7.71
N GLU A 72 15.98 7.62 7.80
CA GLU A 72 16.17 6.42 8.65
C GLU A 72 16.95 5.33 7.89
N PRO A 73 17.96 4.70 8.51
CA PRO A 73 18.60 3.53 7.94
C PRO A 73 17.63 2.35 7.94
N VAL A 74 17.64 1.57 6.87
CA VAL A 74 16.70 0.45 6.72
C VAL A 74 17.42 -0.79 6.19
N THR A 75 17.00 -1.96 6.68
CA THR A 75 17.36 -3.27 6.13
C THR A 75 16.24 -3.81 5.25
N ALA A 76 16.56 -4.66 4.28
CA ALA A 76 15.57 -5.24 3.37
C ALA A 76 14.42 -5.96 4.10
N PRO A 77 14.65 -6.82 5.11
CA PRO A 77 13.57 -7.46 5.87
C PRO A 77 12.67 -6.47 6.60
N ALA A 78 13.25 -5.41 7.18
CA ALA A 78 12.48 -4.38 7.88
C ALA A 78 11.63 -3.54 6.92
N ALA A 79 12.13 -3.30 5.70
CA ALA A 79 11.37 -2.60 4.67
C ALA A 79 10.19 -3.43 4.18
N LEU A 80 10.38 -4.73 3.94
CA LEU A 80 9.30 -5.66 3.54
C LEU A 80 8.23 -5.76 4.63
N ASP A 81 8.63 -5.93 5.89
CA ASP A 81 7.69 -5.96 7.03
C ASP A 81 6.90 -4.64 7.13
N PHE A 82 7.56 -3.51 6.93
CA PHE A 82 6.91 -2.20 6.93
C PHE A 82 5.85 -2.09 5.83
N VAL A 83 6.15 -2.48 4.59
CA VAL A 83 5.22 -2.41 3.46
C VAL A 83 4.03 -3.34 3.69
N ASN A 84 4.27 -4.57 4.17
CA ASN A 84 3.22 -5.51 4.49
C ASN A 84 2.30 -4.98 5.60
N LYS A 85 2.87 -4.41 6.65
CA LYS A 85 2.09 -3.83 7.76
C LYS A 85 1.34 -2.55 7.37
N LEU A 86 1.74 -1.87 6.31
CA LEU A 86 1.12 -0.62 5.91
C LEU A 86 -0.28 -0.83 5.33
N PHE A 87 -0.49 -1.88 4.55
CA PHE A 87 -1.72 -2.10 3.78
C PHE A 87 -2.42 -3.43 4.05
N PHE A 88 -1.68 -4.46 4.48
CA PHE A 88 -2.17 -5.83 4.52
C PHE A 88 -2.31 -6.39 5.95
N ASP A 89 -1.92 -5.65 6.96
CA ASP A 89 -2.01 -6.06 8.36
C ASP A 89 -3.35 -5.62 8.96
N PRO A 90 -4.21 -6.55 9.40
CA PRO A 90 -5.51 -6.22 10.00
C PRO A 90 -5.41 -5.45 11.31
N GLU A 91 -4.26 -5.49 12.02
CA GLU A 91 -4.05 -4.69 13.22
C GLU A 91 -3.82 -3.20 12.92
N ARG A 92 -3.42 -2.87 11.70
CA ARG A 92 -3.07 -1.50 11.28
C ARG A 92 -3.99 -0.91 10.24
N TYR A 93 -4.61 -1.73 9.43
CA TYR A 93 -5.45 -1.30 8.32
C TYR A 93 -6.81 -1.98 8.38
N ASP A 94 -7.86 -1.19 8.52
CA ASP A 94 -9.23 -1.66 8.54
C ASP A 94 -10.13 -0.78 7.68
N LEU A 95 -10.58 -1.31 6.55
CA LEU A 95 -11.58 -0.69 5.67
C LEU A 95 -12.99 -0.69 6.25
N THR A 96 -13.24 -1.55 7.23
CA THR A 96 -14.57 -1.97 7.66
C THR A 96 -15.35 -2.71 6.54
N GLN A 97 -16.39 -3.46 6.89
CA GLN A 97 -17.22 -4.16 5.90
C GLN A 97 -17.90 -3.19 4.92
N VAL A 98 -18.37 -2.05 5.41
CA VAL A 98 -19.01 -1.02 4.58
C VAL A 98 -18.01 -0.40 3.59
N GLY A 99 -16.77 -0.14 4.03
CA GLY A 99 -15.72 0.34 3.15
C GLY A 99 -15.36 -0.67 2.07
N ARG A 100 -15.27 -1.97 2.43
CA ARG A 100 -15.02 -3.07 1.49
C ARG A 100 -16.15 -3.18 0.45
N MET A 101 -17.40 -3.16 0.89
CA MET A 101 -18.55 -3.20 0.00
C MET A 101 -18.55 -2.04 -1.00
N LYS A 102 -18.31 -0.81 -0.54
CA LYS A 102 -18.24 0.38 -1.42
C LYS A 102 -17.09 0.29 -2.41
N MET A 103 -15.93 -0.18 -1.96
CA MET A 103 -14.76 -0.36 -2.82
C MET A 103 -14.99 -1.41 -3.88
N ASN A 104 -15.55 -2.57 -3.52
CA ASN A 104 -15.93 -3.61 -4.45
C ASN A 104 -16.88 -3.10 -5.53
N HIS A 105 -17.94 -2.38 -5.13
CA HIS A 105 -18.90 -1.82 -6.07
C HIS A 105 -18.27 -0.77 -7.01
N LYS A 106 -17.42 0.10 -6.48
CA LYS A 106 -16.83 1.19 -7.28
C LYS A 106 -15.77 0.72 -8.26
N LEU A 107 -14.96 -0.25 -7.85
CA LEU A 107 -13.83 -0.77 -8.63
C LEU A 107 -14.17 -2.03 -9.42
N ASP A 108 -15.40 -2.54 -9.30
CA ASP A 108 -15.85 -3.79 -9.91
C ASP A 108 -14.94 -4.97 -9.55
N ILE A 109 -14.83 -5.21 -8.23
CA ILE A 109 -13.99 -6.26 -7.64
C ILE A 109 -14.87 -7.19 -6.83
N SER A 110 -14.55 -8.48 -6.82
CA SER A 110 -15.29 -9.51 -6.08
C SER A 110 -14.50 -10.04 -4.88
N VAL A 111 -14.02 -9.14 -4.01
CA VAL A 111 -13.35 -9.53 -2.76
C VAL A 111 -14.40 -9.75 -1.66
N PRO A 112 -14.27 -10.79 -0.82
CA PRO A 112 -15.21 -11.04 0.28
C PRO A 112 -15.33 -9.85 1.24
N GLU A 113 -16.55 -9.55 1.71
CA GLU A 113 -16.82 -8.39 2.56
C GLU A 113 -16.13 -8.44 3.94
N TYR A 114 -15.80 -9.65 4.41
CA TYR A 114 -15.06 -9.82 5.66
C TYR A 114 -13.56 -9.52 5.52
N ALA A 115 -13.04 -9.37 4.30
CA ALA A 115 -11.65 -8.97 4.07
C ALA A 115 -11.51 -7.45 4.23
N THR A 116 -11.21 -6.99 5.43
CA THR A 116 -11.14 -5.56 5.77
C THR A 116 -9.77 -4.94 5.47
N THR A 117 -8.77 -5.74 5.11
CA THR A 117 -7.47 -5.25 4.63
C THR A 117 -7.46 -5.09 3.12
N LEU A 118 -6.50 -4.32 2.58
CA LEU A 118 -6.32 -4.20 1.15
C LEU A 118 -5.78 -5.50 0.54
N THR A 119 -6.06 -5.68 -0.73
CA THR A 119 -5.45 -6.72 -1.57
C THR A 119 -4.62 -6.07 -2.69
N PRO A 120 -3.65 -6.77 -3.29
CA PRO A 120 -2.92 -6.25 -4.46
C PRO A 120 -3.84 -5.84 -5.61
N GLU A 121 -4.95 -6.56 -5.81
CA GLU A 121 -5.96 -6.24 -6.81
C GLU A 121 -6.63 -4.90 -6.54
N ASP A 122 -6.94 -4.58 -5.28
CA ASP A 122 -7.50 -3.29 -4.88
C ASP A 122 -6.60 -2.14 -5.31
N LEU A 123 -5.28 -2.27 -5.09
CA LEU A 123 -4.30 -1.25 -5.46
C LEU A 123 -4.26 -1.04 -6.98
N ILE A 124 -4.18 -2.12 -7.75
CA ILE A 124 -4.14 -2.07 -9.22
C ILE A 124 -5.42 -1.42 -9.75
N LYS A 125 -6.59 -1.87 -9.29
CA LYS A 125 -7.90 -1.33 -9.73
C LYS A 125 -8.07 0.13 -9.32
N THR A 126 -7.58 0.53 -8.16
CA THR A 126 -7.58 1.94 -7.73
C THR A 126 -6.76 2.81 -8.69
N VAL A 127 -5.55 2.38 -9.04
CA VAL A 127 -4.70 3.09 -10.01
C VAL A 127 -5.38 3.17 -11.38
N GLN A 128 -5.97 2.06 -11.85
CA GLN A 128 -6.74 2.03 -13.09
C GLN A 128 -7.90 3.02 -13.07
N TYR A 129 -8.64 3.08 -11.95
CA TYR A 129 -9.75 4.00 -11.80
C TYR A 129 -9.29 5.47 -11.79
N LEU A 130 -8.18 5.78 -11.09
CA LEU A 130 -7.59 7.12 -11.08
C LEU A 130 -7.20 7.59 -12.48
N ILE A 131 -6.64 6.70 -13.31
CA ILE A 131 -6.30 7.01 -14.68
C ILE A 131 -7.56 7.23 -15.53
N LYS A 132 -8.64 6.45 -15.33
CA LYS A 132 -9.94 6.69 -15.96
C LYS A 132 -10.48 8.09 -15.60
N VAL A 133 -10.44 8.45 -14.33
CA VAL A 133 -10.87 9.78 -13.85
C VAL A 133 -10.04 10.88 -14.48
N LYS A 134 -8.71 10.73 -14.53
CA LYS A 134 -7.81 11.69 -15.18
C LYS A 134 -8.15 11.91 -16.66
N ASN A 135 -8.59 10.87 -17.35
CA ASN A 135 -8.96 10.90 -18.76
C ASN A 135 -10.42 11.32 -19.00
N GLY A 136 -11.15 11.71 -17.97
CA GLY A 136 -12.54 12.17 -18.06
C GLY A 136 -13.58 11.04 -18.19
N HIS A 137 -13.21 9.78 -17.91
CA HIS A 137 -14.08 8.61 -18.06
C HIS A 137 -14.60 8.06 -16.73
N GLY A 138 -14.40 8.79 -15.63
CA GLY A 138 -14.80 8.40 -14.29
C GLY A 138 -15.44 9.55 -13.51
N HIS A 139 -15.99 9.24 -12.34
CA HIS A 139 -16.58 10.20 -11.44
C HIS A 139 -15.72 10.42 -10.22
N ILE A 140 -15.52 11.70 -9.86
CA ILE A 140 -14.99 12.06 -8.54
C ILE A 140 -16.18 12.07 -7.58
N ASP A 141 -16.06 11.32 -6.48
CA ASP A 141 -17.11 11.31 -5.47
C ASP A 141 -17.13 12.64 -4.70
N ASP A 142 -18.31 13.14 -4.45
CA ASP A 142 -18.51 14.27 -3.54
C ASP A 142 -18.21 13.81 -2.11
N ARG A 143 -17.09 14.29 -1.56
CA ARG A 143 -16.66 13.98 -0.19
C ARG A 143 -17.65 14.45 0.87
N ASP A 144 -18.40 15.51 0.59
CA ASP A 144 -19.32 16.12 1.54
C ASP A 144 -20.74 15.54 1.48
N HIS A 145 -21.03 14.77 0.45
CA HIS A 145 -22.31 14.07 0.34
C HIS A 145 -22.48 13.05 1.46
N LEU A 146 -23.65 13.08 2.15
CA LEU A 146 -23.94 12.21 3.30
C LEU A 146 -23.88 10.72 2.96
N GLY A 147 -24.17 10.33 1.71
CA GLY A 147 -24.01 8.94 1.23
C GLY A 147 -22.56 8.45 1.20
N ASN A 148 -21.57 9.35 1.25
CA ASN A 148 -20.15 9.04 1.24
C ASN A 148 -19.50 9.19 2.62
N LYS A 149 -20.29 9.57 3.63
CA LYS A 149 -19.85 9.68 5.03
C LYS A 149 -20.46 8.56 5.87
N ARG A 150 -19.66 8.03 6.80
CA ARG A 150 -20.13 7.08 7.80
C ARG A 150 -20.37 7.83 9.12
N ILE A 151 -21.53 7.65 9.71
CA ILE A 151 -21.84 8.17 11.05
C ILE A 151 -21.26 7.18 12.06
N ARG A 152 -20.42 7.65 12.96
CA ARG A 152 -19.88 6.87 14.06
C ARG A 152 -20.78 7.03 15.29
N ALA A 153 -21.25 5.91 15.83
CA ALA A 153 -22.00 5.91 17.08
C ALA A 153 -21.07 6.15 18.28
N ILE A 154 -21.65 6.58 19.39
CA ILE A 154 -20.91 6.87 20.64
C ILE A 154 -20.11 5.65 21.10
N GLY A 155 -20.68 4.45 21.00
CA GLY A 155 -19.99 3.21 21.38
C GLY A 155 -18.69 2.97 20.61
N GLU A 156 -18.67 3.24 19.29
CA GLU A 156 -17.47 3.13 18.47
C GLU A 156 -16.42 4.18 18.85
N LEU A 157 -16.84 5.42 19.08
CA LEU A 157 -15.93 6.49 19.51
C LEU A 157 -15.30 6.16 20.87
N LEU A 158 -16.08 5.67 21.82
CA LEU A 158 -15.60 5.26 23.13
C LEU A 158 -14.65 4.06 23.03
N ALA A 159 -14.97 3.07 22.19
CA ALA A 159 -14.11 1.90 21.96
C ALA A 159 -12.74 2.33 21.41
N ASN A 160 -12.70 3.27 20.47
CA ASN A 160 -11.45 3.78 19.91
C ASN A 160 -10.58 4.50 20.95
N GLU A 161 -11.19 5.31 21.82
CA GLU A 161 -10.46 6.00 22.89
C GLU A 161 -9.93 5.00 23.94
N LEU A 162 -10.75 4.02 24.33
CA LEU A 162 -10.33 2.95 25.23
C LEU A 162 -9.20 2.14 24.63
N HIS A 163 -9.29 1.79 23.35
CA HIS A 163 -8.24 1.06 22.65
C HIS A 163 -6.92 1.84 22.67
N GLY A 164 -6.97 3.15 22.38
CA GLY A 164 -5.80 4.02 22.47
C GLY A 164 -5.18 4.06 23.88
N GLY A 165 -6.00 4.07 24.92
CA GLY A 165 -5.55 3.96 26.31
C GLY A 165 -4.89 2.61 26.63
N LEU A 166 -5.52 1.52 26.20
CA LEU A 166 -5.00 0.15 26.40
C LEU A 166 -3.66 -0.08 25.69
N VAL A 167 -3.48 0.43 24.47
CA VAL A 167 -2.22 0.35 23.73
C VAL A 167 -1.10 1.09 24.48
N LYS A 168 -1.38 2.28 25.02
CA LYS A 168 -0.41 3.02 25.85
C LYS A 168 -0.02 2.25 27.12
N MET A 169 -1.03 1.67 27.78
CA MET A 169 -0.81 0.84 28.97
C MET A 169 0.02 -0.40 28.64
N GLN A 170 -0.31 -1.11 27.56
CA GLN A 170 0.46 -2.26 27.09
C GLN A 170 1.93 -1.91 26.82
N LYS A 171 2.16 -0.75 26.19
CA LYS A 171 3.53 -0.28 25.96
C LYS A 171 4.27 -0.01 27.27
N ALA A 172 3.63 0.71 28.20
CA ALA A 172 4.23 1.00 29.51
C ALA A 172 4.57 -0.28 30.27
N ILE A 173 3.67 -1.27 30.29
CA ILE A 173 3.91 -2.58 30.90
C ILE A 173 5.11 -3.27 30.23
N ARG A 174 5.16 -3.30 28.91
CA ARG A 174 6.25 -3.93 28.16
C ARG A 174 7.60 -3.26 28.46
N ASP A 175 7.63 -1.94 28.50
CA ASP A 175 8.84 -1.17 28.79
C ASP A 175 9.32 -1.41 30.22
N LYS A 176 8.40 -1.47 31.20
CA LYS A 176 8.74 -1.83 32.58
C LYS A 176 9.26 -3.27 32.72
N LEU A 177 8.58 -4.25 32.10
CA LEU A 177 9.02 -5.64 32.09
C LEU A 177 10.40 -5.83 31.48
N ALA A 178 10.76 -5.05 30.44
CA ALA A 178 12.07 -5.09 29.81
C ALA A 178 13.21 -4.59 30.74
N THR A 179 12.89 -3.78 31.72
CA THR A 179 13.88 -3.23 32.68
C THR A 179 14.03 -4.06 33.96
N LEU A 180 13.14 -5.02 34.21
CA LEU A 180 13.14 -5.85 35.39
C LEU A 180 14.12 -7.01 35.29
N SER A 181 14.89 -7.23 36.30
CA SER A 181 15.84 -8.34 36.41
C SER A 181 15.19 -9.64 36.93
N SER A 182 14.06 -9.55 37.64
CA SER A 182 13.30 -10.69 38.17
C SER A 182 11.81 -10.35 38.24
N LEU A 183 10.93 -11.35 37.96
CA LEU A 183 9.47 -11.19 37.97
C LEU A 183 8.85 -11.55 39.35
N GLU A 184 9.63 -12.10 40.27
CA GLU A 184 9.11 -12.66 41.53
C GLU A 184 8.65 -11.60 42.52
N GLU A 185 9.14 -10.35 42.39
CA GLU A 185 8.86 -9.26 43.33
C GLU A 185 7.88 -8.22 42.77
N VAL A 186 7.36 -8.43 41.54
CA VAL A 186 6.56 -7.42 40.85
C VAL A 186 5.08 -7.65 41.09
N MET A 187 4.41 -6.67 41.68
CA MET A 187 2.96 -6.69 41.80
C MET A 187 2.27 -6.07 40.55
N PRO A 188 1.04 -6.54 40.18
CA PRO A 188 0.34 -6.01 39.01
C PRO A 188 0.17 -4.48 39.03
N HIS A 189 0.01 -3.86 40.18
CA HIS A 189 -0.14 -2.41 40.31
C HIS A 189 1.16 -1.63 40.04
N ASP A 190 2.31 -2.29 40.11
CA ASP A 190 3.60 -1.67 39.79
C ASP A 190 3.83 -1.57 38.29
N LEU A 191 3.06 -2.36 37.49
CA LEU A 191 3.19 -2.42 36.03
C LEU A 191 2.30 -1.39 35.32
N ILE A 192 1.28 -0.88 35.98
CA ILE A 192 0.32 0.10 35.46
C ILE A 192 0.68 1.47 36.01
#